data_9be5c506bf249f74d203b38a8e4e1f0d
#
_entry.id   9be5c506bf249f74d203b38a8e4e1f0d
#
_cell.length_a   1.000
_cell.length_b   1.000
_cell.length_c   1.000
_cell.angle_alpha   90.00
_cell.angle_beta   90.00
_cell.angle_gamma   90.00
#
_symmetry.space_group_name_H-M   'P 1'
#
loop_
_entity.id
_entity.type
_entity.pdbx_description
1 polymer ?
#
loop_
_entity_poly.entity_id
_entity_poly.type
_entity_poly.pdbx_seq_one_letter_code
_entity_poly.pdbx_strand_id
1 'polypeptide(L)'
;MAGQSDEVRIAVEAERIRWRNLLAAVACVTVFGFALGEMFPLLALLMERAGVSSQWIGLNTAMQPVGILLSGVIVPPLALRFGAKRVLVIAALLAAVIVLIYPFTPIFWGWFVLRIVQGIAVSTLFSISEAWIIQSADGEYRSRVVAVYSSILAASFGLGPALIAVTGIAGILPFAIGAVVLAAATVPVLSVKEPKYSDDEHGASASSVFSFFIRAPVLLLSVAMFALFDAACLGFLPLYALRKGLDQQTAALTLTILVLGNVALQFPIGWLADHLPKRAVMTGCVIVTAVFTALLPTVMGTPMQWVVLMIIGTSSSGMYTVALSEVGERFTGRDLVTGTAAIASMWGAGALIGAVLTGWTMQAFGPDGFPYSVALVLAIFVAVIAWRERWKTQHQTGTP
;
A
#
# COMPACT_ATOMS: atom_id res chain seq x y z
N MET A 1 -25.44 -45.77 2.85
CA MET A 1 -23.97 -45.73 2.58
C MET A 1 -23.62 -44.91 1.33
N ALA A 2 -24.36 -44.94 0.21
CA ALA A 2 -24.04 -44.10 -0.97
C ALA A 2 -24.16 -42.57 -0.73
N GLY A 3 -25.17 -42.12 0.01
CA GLY A 3 -25.36 -40.69 0.28
C GLY A 3 -24.26 -40.06 1.15
N GLN A 4 -23.72 -40.81 2.12
CA GLN A 4 -22.67 -40.32 3.02
C GLN A 4 -21.31 -40.19 2.29
N SER A 5 -21.04 -41.02 1.28
CA SER A 5 -19.83 -40.93 0.44
C SER A 5 -19.90 -39.72 -0.51
N ASP A 6 -21.10 -39.34 -0.97
CA ASP A 6 -21.27 -38.20 -1.86
C ASP A 6 -21.19 -36.85 -1.07
N GLU A 7 -21.72 -36.79 0.14
CA GLU A 7 -21.56 -35.62 1.02
C GLU A 7 -20.09 -35.34 1.40
N VAL A 8 -19.34 -36.39 1.76
CA VAL A 8 -17.90 -36.25 2.06
C VAL A 8 -17.13 -35.80 0.82
N ARG A 9 -17.47 -36.30 -0.36
CA ARG A 9 -16.83 -35.94 -1.62
C ARG A 9 -17.11 -34.46 -1.99
N ILE A 10 -18.34 -34.00 -1.79
CA ILE A 10 -18.72 -32.58 -2.00
C ILE A 10 -17.99 -31.67 -1.02
N ALA A 11 -17.90 -32.04 0.26
CA ALA A 11 -17.18 -31.26 1.26
C ALA A 11 -15.68 -31.13 0.96
N VAL A 12 -15.02 -32.24 0.58
CA VAL A 12 -13.59 -32.22 0.18
C VAL A 12 -13.36 -31.40 -1.08
N GLU A 13 -14.28 -31.46 -2.06
CA GLU A 13 -14.17 -30.66 -3.27
C GLU A 13 -14.37 -29.15 -2.97
N ALA A 14 -15.31 -28.79 -2.11
CA ALA A 14 -15.53 -27.42 -1.66
C ALA A 14 -14.30 -26.86 -0.92
N GLU A 15 -13.71 -27.64 -0.04
CA GLU A 15 -12.49 -27.25 0.68
C GLU A 15 -11.30 -27.07 -0.28
N ARG A 16 -11.15 -27.95 -1.25
CA ARG A 16 -10.11 -27.85 -2.27
C ARG A 16 -10.27 -26.59 -3.13
N ILE A 17 -11.49 -26.22 -3.51
CA ILE A 17 -11.80 -25.00 -4.25
C ILE A 17 -11.44 -23.77 -3.41
N ARG A 18 -11.79 -23.77 -2.13
CA ARG A 18 -11.49 -22.70 -1.19
C ARG A 18 -9.98 -22.45 -1.07
N TRP A 19 -9.17 -23.50 -0.85
CA TRP A 19 -7.72 -23.37 -0.78
C TRP A 19 -7.10 -22.85 -2.08
N ARG A 20 -7.60 -23.26 -3.24
CA ARG A 20 -7.13 -22.73 -4.53
C ARG A 20 -7.43 -21.24 -4.70
N ASN A 21 -8.60 -20.79 -4.27
CA ASN A 21 -8.97 -19.39 -4.32
C ASN A 21 -8.10 -18.54 -3.37
N LEU A 22 -7.85 -19.04 -2.16
CA LEU A 22 -6.96 -18.38 -1.20
C LEU A 22 -5.53 -18.27 -1.74
N LEU A 23 -4.98 -19.34 -2.30
CA LEU A 23 -3.64 -19.33 -2.89
C LEU A 23 -3.54 -18.35 -4.07
N ALA A 24 -4.55 -18.28 -4.92
CA ALA A 24 -4.56 -17.33 -6.03
C ALA A 24 -4.63 -15.88 -5.55
N ALA A 25 -5.46 -15.60 -4.54
CA ALA A 25 -5.57 -14.29 -3.95
C ALA A 25 -4.26 -13.85 -3.27
N VAL A 26 -3.62 -14.76 -2.52
CA VAL A 26 -2.31 -14.52 -1.90
C VAL A 26 -1.23 -14.26 -2.95
N ALA A 27 -1.21 -15.02 -4.04
CA ALA A 27 -0.27 -14.80 -5.13
C ALA A 27 -0.46 -13.40 -5.77
N CYS A 28 -1.71 -12.99 -6.01
CA CYS A 28 -2.00 -11.68 -6.59
C CYS A 28 -1.56 -10.52 -5.68
N VAL A 29 -1.82 -10.62 -4.37
CA VAL A 29 -1.41 -9.56 -3.44
C VAL A 29 0.10 -9.53 -3.23
N THR A 30 0.77 -10.68 -3.26
CA THR A 30 2.24 -10.76 -3.21
C THR A 30 2.85 -10.02 -4.41
N VAL A 31 2.31 -10.27 -5.59
CA VAL A 31 2.78 -9.62 -6.82
C VAL A 31 2.45 -8.13 -6.84
N PHE A 32 1.30 -7.72 -6.29
CA PHE A 32 0.96 -6.31 -6.10
C PHE A 32 2.00 -5.59 -5.22
N GLY A 33 2.26 -6.10 -4.02
CA GLY A 33 3.25 -5.50 -3.11
C GLY A 33 4.65 -5.49 -3.71
N PHE A 34 5.07 -6.59 -4.34
CA PHE A 34 6.34 -6.68 -5.04
C PHE A 34 6.46 -5.62 -6.15
N ALA A 35 5.44 -5.48 -7.01
CA ALA A 35 5.46 -4.54 -8.12
C ALA A 35 5.55 -3.07 -7.64
N LEU A 36 4.85 -2.72 -6.55
CA LEU A 36 4.98 -1.39 -5.96
C LEU A 36 6.38 -1.19 -5.36
N GLY A 37 6.83 -2.14 -4.56
CA GLY A 37 8.16 -2.09 -3.92
C GLY A 37 9.32 -2.05 -4.92
N GLU A 38 9.18 -2.66 -6.09
CA GLU A 38 10.18 -2.63 -7.15
C GLU A 38 10.10 -1.35 -7.99
N MET A 39 8.93 -1.06 -8.56
CA MET A 39 8.79 -0.02 -9.58
C MET A 39 8.91 1.40 -9.02
N PHE A 40 8.52 1.66 -7.78
CA PHE A 40 8.66 3.00 -7.20
C PHE A 40 10.13 3.42 -7.10
N PRO A 41 11.01 2.68 -6.40
CA PRO A 41 12.41 3.06 -6.28
C PRO A 41 13.19 2.86 -7.59
N LEU A 42 12.92 1.82 -8.37
CA LEU A 42 13.63 1.56 -9.62
C LEU A 42 13.51 2.74 -10.59
N LEU A 43 12.29 3.19 -10.84
CA LEU A 43 12.07 4.29 -11.78
C LEU A 43 12.58 5.62 -11.23
N ALA A 44 12.43 5.88 -9.91
CA ALA A 44 12.99 7.07 -9.30
C ALA A 44 14.53 7.14 -9.43
N LEU A 45 15.22 6.04 -9.17
CA LEU A 45 16.67 5.94 -9.30
C LEU A 45 17.14 6.07 -10.76
N LEU A 46 16.40 5.50 -11.71
CA LEU A 46 16.71 5.64 -13.13
C LEU A 46 16.49 7.06 -13.65
N MET A 47 15.42 7.73 -13.21
CA MET A 47 15.18 9.13 -13.55
C MET A 47 16.26 10.04 -12.95
N GLU A 48 16.69 9.79 -11.71
CA GLU A 48 17.82 10.48 -11.08
C GLU A 48 19.10 10.30 -11.89
N ARG A 49 19.42 9.05 -12.28
CA ARG A 49 20.60 8.75 -13.11
C ARG A 49 20.54 9.45 -14.47
N ALA A 50 19.33 9.68 -15.00
CA ALA A 50 19.12 10.41 -16.25
C ALA A 50 19.14 11.95 -16.04
N GLY A 51 19.41 12.45 -14.84
CA GLY A 51 19.46 13.88 -14.52
C GLY A 51 18.10 14.57 -14.43
N VAL A 52 17.01 13.80 -14.28
CA VAL A 52 15.68 14.35 -14.09
C VAL A 52 15.56 14.96 -12.70
N SER A 53 14.99 16.17 -12.60
CA SER A 53 14.84 16.86 -11.32
C SER A 53 13.87 16.13 -10.38
N SER A 54 14.08 16.27 -9.06
CA SER A 54 13.26 15.62 -8.02
C SER A 54 11.77 15.96 -8.17
N GLN A 55 11.44 17.15 -8.60
CA GLN A 55 10.08 17.59 -8.87
C GLN A 55 9.39 16.70 -9.93
N TRP A 56 10.06 16.41 -11.03
CA TRP A 56 9.52 15.56 -12.08
C TRP A 56 9.50 14.09 -11.68
N ILE A 57 10.47 13.64 -10.87
CA ILE A 57 10.43 12.30 -10.26
C ILE A 57 9.19 12.18 -9.38
N GLY A 58 8.89 13.19 -8.54
CA GLY A 58 7.70 13.22 -7.70
C GLY A 58 6.39 13.18 -8.49
N LEU A 59 6.29 14.00 -9.54
CA LEU A 59 5.13 14.00 -10.43
C LEU A 59 4.95 12.65 -11.14
N ASN A 60 6.03 12.05 -11.64
CA ASN A 60 5.97 10.72 -12.24
C ASN A 60 5.54 9.67 -11.22
N THR A 61 6.10 9.70 -10.01
CA THR A 61 5.74 8.80 -8.92
C THR A 61 4.26 8.91 -8.55
N ALA A 62 3.69 10.12 -8.57
CA ALA A 62 2.28 10.39 -8.29
C ALA A 62 1.32 9.81 -9.36
N MET A 63 1.78 9.51 -10.56
CA MET A 63 0.90 8.97 -11.62
C MET A 63 0.42 7.55 -11.31
N GLN A 64 1.16 6.76 -10.57
CA GLN A 64 0.72 5.42 -10.17
C GLN A 64 -0.46 5.46 -9.18
N PRO A 65 -0.44 6.26 -8.09
CA PRO A 65 -1.62 6.54 -7.28
C PRO A 65 -2.83 7.07 -8.09
N VAL A 66 -2.60 7.91 -9.10
CA VAL A 66 -3.68 8.32 -10.01
C VAL A 66 -4.31 7.11 -10.70
N GLY A 67 -3.49 6.20 -11.23
CA GLY A 67 -3.96 4.96 -11.82
C GLY A 67 -4.74 4.09 -10.82
N ILE A 68 -4.26 3.99 -9.58
CA ILE A 68 -4.95 3.27 -8.49
C ILE A 68 -6.32 3.88 -8.21
N LEU A 69 -6.45 5.21 -8.13
CA LEU A 69 -7.73 5.89 -7.94
C LEU A 69 -8.68 5.66 -9.12
N LEU A 70 -8.18 5.72 -10.36
CA LEU A 70 -8.96 5.45 -11.56
C LEU A 70 -9.46 4.00 -11.62
N SER A 71 -8.70 3.05 -11.09
CA SER A 71 -9.09 1.65 -11.06
C SER A 71 -10.38 1.41 -10.28
N GLY A 72 -10.63 2.17 -9.22
CA GLY A 72 -11.86 2.08 -8.43
C GLY A 72 -13.13 2.36 -9.24
N VAL A 73 -13.02 3.13 -10.32
CA VAL A 73 -14.14 3.42 -11.24
C VAL A 73 -14.17 2.47 -12.43
N ILE A 74 -12.99 2.08 -12.93
CA ILE A 74 -12.85 1.29 -14.17
C ILE A 74 -13.04 -0.21 -13.92
N VAL A 75 -12.49 -0.75 -12.82
CA VAL A 75 -12.43 -2.20 -12.60
C VAL A 75 -13.79 -2.85 -12.29
N PRO A 76 -14.66 -2.28 -11.43
CA PRO A 76 -15.92 -2.92 -11.11
C PRO A 76 -16.81 -3.21 -12.31
N PRO A 77 -17.10 -2.25 -13.23
CA PRO A 77 -17.92 -2.54 -14.40
C PRO A 77 -17.26 -3.53 -15.37
N LEU A 78 -15.92 -3.54 -15.46
CA LEU A 78 -15.22 -4.53 -16.27
C LEU A 78 -15.32 -5.93 -15.67
N ALA A 79 -15.18 -6.07 -14.35
CA ALA A 79 -15.31 -7.34 -13.65
C ALA A 79 -16.72 -7.92 -13.76
N LEU A 80 -17.77 -7.09 -13.67
CA LEU A 80 -19.16 -7.49 -13.88
C LEU A 80 -19.41 -7.94 -15.31
N ARG A 81 -18.88 -7.22 -16.31
CA ARG A 81 -19.14 -7.51 -17.74
C ARG A 81 -18.36 -8.72 -18.27
N PHE A 82 -17.09 -8.85 -17.90
CA PHE A 82 -16.16 -9.85 -18.49
C PHE A 82 -15.79 -10.98 -17.55
N GLY A 83 -16.19 -10.91 -16.28
CA GLY A 83 -15.81 -11.83 -15.20
C GLY A 83 -14.51 -11.39 -14.52
N ALA A 84 -14.49 -11.49 -13.19
CA ALA A 84 -13.38 -11.05 -12.34
C ALA A 84 -12.06 -11.79 -12.68
N LYS A 85 -12.13 -13.09 -12.95
CA LYS A 85 -10.98 -13.92 -13.33
C LYS A 85 -10.29 -13.45 -14.61
N ARG A 86 -11.07 -13.16 -15.67
CA ARG A 86 -10.54 -12.69 -16.95
C ARG A 86 -9.90 -11.32 -16.81
N VAL A 87 -10.58 -10.40 -16.12
CA VAL A 87 -10.07 -9.04 -15.85
C VAL A 87 -8.75 -9.10 -15.08
N LEU A 88 -8.64 -9.97 -14.08
CA LEU A 88 -7.44 -10.15 -13.28
C LEU A 88 -6.27 -10.71 -14.11
N VAL A 89 -6.51 -11.73 -14.95
CA VAL A 89 -5.47 -12.29 -15.84
C VAL A 89 -4.98 -11.24 -16.83
N ILE A 90 -5.90 -10.49 -17.46
CA ILE A 90 -5.55 -9.42 -18.39
C ILE A 90 -4.73 -8.34 -17.67
N ALA A 91 -5.13 -7.95 -16.47
CA ALA A 91 -4.42 -6.95 -15.66
C ALA A 91 -3.00 -7.41 -15.31
N ALA A 92 -2.81 -8.67 -14.90
CA ALA A 92 -1.49 -9.24 -14.59
C ALA A 92 -0.57 -9.23 -15.82
N LEU A 93 -1.07 -9.69 -16.95
CA LEU A 93 -0.31 -9.70 -18.20
C LEU A 93 -0.02 -8.29 -18.71
N LEU A 94 -0.99 -7.38 -18.62
CA LEU A 94 -0.81 -5.98 -18.98
C LEU A 94 0.27 -5.33 -18.10
N ALA A 95 0.24 -5.55 -16.78
CA ALA A 95 1.27 -5.05 -15.88
C ALA A 95 2.66 -5.61 -16.23
N ALA A 96 2.78 -6.91 -16.54
CA ALA A 96 4.03 -7.53 -16.97
C ALA A 96 4.56 -6.92 -18.27
N VAL A 97 3.71 -6.72 -19.26
CA VAL A 97 4.07 -6.09 -20.54
C VAL A 97 4.53 -4.65 -20.33
N ILE A 98 3.82 -3.87 -19.50
CA ILE A 98 4.18 -2.49 -19.20
C ILE A 98 5.57 -2.43 -18.55
N VAL A 99 5.87 -3.31 -17.60
CA VAL A 99 7.19 -3.38 -16.96
C VAL A 99 8.29 -3.63 -18.00
N LEU A 100 8.06 -4.50 -18.98
CA LEU A 100 9.02 -4.75 -20.07
C LEU A 100 9.15 -3.59 -21.06
N ILE A 101 8.15 -2.73 -21.18
CA ILE A 101 8.16 -1.59 -22.11
C ILE A 101 8.99 -0.43 -21.54
N TYR A 102 9.10 -0.26 -20.22
CA TYR A 102 9.82 0.87 -19.62
C TYR A 102 11.24 1.10 -20.15
N PRO A 103 12.11 0.07 -20.28
CA PRO A 103 13.48 0.27 -20.78
C PRO A 103 13.55 0.79 -22.21
N PHE A 104 12.51 0.59 -23.03
CA PHE A 104 12.45 0.96 -24.44
C PHE A 104 11.69 2.26 -24.70
N THR A 105 11.08 2.84 -23.66
CA THR A 105 10.27 4.04 -23.79
C THR A 105 11.06 5.27 -23.36
N PRO A 106 10.95 6.42 -24.07
CA PRO A 106 11.53 7.67 -23.61
C PRO A 106 11.09 7.99 -22.18
N ILE A 107 12.05 8.24 -21.28
CA ILE A 107 11.86 8.36 -19.82
C ILE A 107 10.76 9.36 -19.48
N PHE A 108 10.73 10.49 -20.15
CA PHE A 108 9.91 11.59 -19.68
C PHE A 108 8.40 11.33 -19.84
N TRP A 109 7.81 11.63 -20.99
CA TRP A 109 6.36 11.57 -21.18
C TRP A 109 5.81 10.14 -21.22
N GLY A 110 6.55 9.22 -21.83
CA GLY A 110 6.14 7.82 -21.92
C GLY A 110 5.92 7.19 -20.54
N TRP A 111 6.80 7.46 -19.59
CA TRP A 111 6.71 6.88 -18.25
C TRP A 111 5.54 7.42 -17.43
N PHE A 112 5.05 8.64 -17.69
CA PHE A 112 3.83 9.16 -17.04
C PHE A 112 2.60 8.32 -17.41
N VAL A 113 2.44 8.03 -18.71
CA VAL A 113 1.33 7.22 -19.18
C VAL A 113 1.44 5.78 -18.68
N LEU A 114 2.64 5.18 -18.80
CA LEU A 114 2.87 3.81 -18.35
C LEU A 114 2.59 3.65 -16.85
N ARG A 115 2.94 4.64 -16.00
CA ARG A 115 2.64 4.66 -14.57
C ARG A 115 1.15 4.63 -14.27
N ILE A 116 0.35 5.42 -14.98
CA ILE A 116 -1.11 5.43 -14.80
C ILE A 116 -1.69 4.07 -15.16
N VAL A 117 -1.34 3.52 -16.33
CA VAL A 117 -1.85 2.23 -16.79
C VAL A 117 -1.38 1.09 -15.89
N GLN A 118 -0.12 1.13 -15.42
CA GLN A 118 0.41 0.19 -14.43
C GLN A 118 -0.35 0.29 -13.11
N GLY A 119 -0.65 1.50 -12.64
CA GLY A 119 -1.44 1.73 -11.43
C GLY A 119 -2.82 1.09 -11.52
N ILE A 120 -3.52 1.24 -12.64
CA ILE A 120 -4.81 0.57 -12.90
C ILE A 120 -4.63 -0.96 -12.86
N ALA A 121 -3.63 -1.48 -13.57
CA ALA A 121 -3.42 -2.91 -13.70
C ALA A 121 -3.07 -3.58 -12.35
N VAL A 122 -2.10 -3.04 -11.60
CA VAL A 122 -1.71 -3.63 -10.31
C VAL A 122 -2.78 -3.45 -9.24
N SER A 123 -3.52 -2.32 -9.23
CA SER A 123 -4.65 -2.13 -8.34
C SER A 123 -5.79 -3.13 -8.60
N THR A 124 -5.97 -3.55 -9.85
CA THR A 124 -6.92 -4.61 -10.20
C THR A 124 -6.55 -5.93 -9.52
N LEU A 125 -5.25 -6.28 -9.48
CA LEU A 125 -4.77 -7.48 -8.78
C LEU A 125 -5.10 -7.42 -7.29
N PHE A 126 -4.87 -6.27 -6.67
CA PHE A 126 -5.17 -6.05 -5.25
C PHE A 126 -6.66 -6.14 -4.96
N SER A 127 -7.49 -5.34 -5.64
CA SER A 127 -8.92 -5.22 -5.35
C SER A 127 -9.69 -6.53 -5.54
N ILE A 128 -9.42 -7.26 -6.63
CA ILE A 128 -10.08 -8.55 -6.88
C ILE A 128 -9.58 -9.62 -5.91
N SER A 129 -8.27 -9.64 -5.59
CA SER A 129 -7.74 -10.62 -4.64
C SER A 129 -8.26 -10.38 -3.23
N GLU A 130 -8.40 -9.12 -2.80
CA GLU A 130 -8.98 -8.76 -1.51
C GLU A 130 -10.44 -9.22 -1.40
N ALA A 131 -11.25 -9.00 -2.44
CA ALA A 131 -12.62 -9.51 -2.50
C ALA A 131 -12.67 -11.04 -2.40
N TRP A 132 -11.78 -11.75 -3.10
CA TRP A 132 -11.71 -13.22 -3.03
C TRP A 132 -11.29 -13.75 -1.66
N ILE A 133 -10.37 -13.07 -0.96
CA ILE A 133 -10.00 -13.41 0.42
C ILE A 133 -11.19 -13.25 1.35
N ILE A 134 -11.90 -12.13 1.27
CA ILE A 134 -13.05 -11.84 2.12
C ILE A 134 -14.16 -12.89 1.91
N GLN A 135 -14.43 -13.28 0.65
CA GLN A 135 -15.44 -14.28 0.31
C GLN A 135 -15.02 -15.71 0.69
N SER A 136 -13.71 -16.03 0.61
CA SER A 136 -13.20 -17.38 0.89
C SER A 136 -12.87 -17.60 2.37
N ALA A 137 -12.76 -16.55 3.15
CA ALA A 137 -12.46 -16.60 4.58
C ALA A 137 -13.74 -16.72 5.41
N ASP A 138 -14.20 -17.95 5.66
CA ASP A 138 -15.39 -18.23 6.46
C ASP A 138 -15.06 -18.64 7.90
N GLY A 139 -16.02 -18.36 8.81
CA GLY A 139 -16.08 -18.91 10.15
C GLY A 139 -14.94 -18.48 11.09
N GLU A 140 -14.56 -19.40 11.97
CA GLU A 140 -13.60 -19.21 13.07
C GLU A 140 -12.17 -18.86 12.59
N TYR A 141 -11.80 -19.21 11.37
CA TYR A 141 -10.46 -18.99 10.80
C TYR A 141 -10.31 -17.68 10.02
N ARG A 142 -11.38 -16.90 9.84
CA ARG A 142 -11.38 -15.67 9.03
C ARG A 142 -10.28 -14.70 9.46
N SER A 143 -10.18 -14.42 10.74
CA SER A 143 -9.17 -13.50 11.29
C SER A 143 -7.74 -13.95 11.01
N ARG A 144 -7.49 -15.27 11.11
CA ARG A 144 -6.15 -15.84 10.83
C ARG A 144 -5.79 -15.74 9.36
N VAL A 145 -6.74 -16.03 8.45
CA VAL A 145 -6.53 -15.93 7.00
C VAL A 145 -6.23 -14.48 6.60
N VAL A 146 -6.99 -13.52 7.11
CA VAL A 146 -6.77 -12.09 6.85
C VAL A 146 -5.42 -11.63 7.42
N ALA A 147 -5.04 -12.08 8.62
CA ALA A 147 -3.74 -11.74 9.23
C ALA A 147 -2.57 -12.26 8.40
N VAL A 148 -2.62 -13.52 7.94
CA VAL A 148 -1.59 -14.10 7.06
C VAL A 148 -1.52 -13.35 5.74
N TYR A 149 -2.66 -13.07 5.11
CA TYR A 149 -2.74 -12.29 3.88
C TYR A 149 -2.09 -10.91 4.03
N SER A 150 -2.43 -10.17 5.10
CA SER A 150 -1.87 -8.83 5.37
C SER A 150 -0.37 -8.88 5.64
N SER A 151 0.12 -9.92 6.34
CA SER A 151 1.54 -10.10 6.60
C SER A 151 2.32 -10.40 5.32
N ILE A 152 1.78 -11.23 4.43
CA ILE A 152 2.38 -11.53 3.13
C ILE A 152 2.39 -10.28 2.25
N LEU A 153 1.30 -9.51 2.22
CA LEU A 153 1.23 -8.23 1.53
C LEU A 153 2.34 -7.29 2.01
N ALA A 154 2.44 -7.08 3.31
CA ALA A 154 3.46 -6.19 3.89
C ALA A 154 4.88 -6.67 3.56
N ALA A 155 5.17 -7.96 3.70
CA ALA A 155 6.48 -8.53 3.38
C ALA A 155 6.84 -8.37 1.89
N SER A 156 5.85 -8.50 0.99
CA SER A 156 6.08 -8.43 -0.45
C SER A 156 6.55 -7.07 -0.94
N PHE A 157 6.20 -5.98 -0.26
CA PHE A 157 6.73 -4.64 -0.53
C PHE A 157 8.26 -4.55 -0.33
N GLY A 158 8.82 -5.33 0.59
CA GLY A 158 10.26 -5.37 0.84
C GLY A 158 11.07 -6.17 -0.18
N LEU A 159 10.42 -7.09 -0.92
CA LEU A 159 11.08 -7.94 -1.92
C LEU A 159 11.56 -7.15 -3.15
N GLY A 160 10.82 -6.13 -3.56
CA GLY A 160 11.18 -5.29 -4.70
C GLY A 160 12.51 -4.55 -4.51
N PRO A 161 12.68 -3.76 -3.44
CA PRO A 161 13.94 -3.10 -3.13
C PRO A 161 15.10 -4.08 -2.89
N ALA A 162 14.81 -5.24 -2.26
CA ALA A 162 15.82 -6.30 -2.09
C ALA A 162 16.30 -6.85 -3.44
N LEU A 163 15.40 -7.01 -4.42
CA LEU A 163 15.75 -7.36 -5.78
C LEU A 163 16.69 -6.31 -6.39
N ILE A 164 16.35 -5.03 -6.28
CA ILE A 164 17.15 -3.92 -6.80
C ILE A 164 18.56 -3.92 -6.15
N ALA A 165 18.65 -4.22 -4.85
CA ALA A 165 19.93 -4.31 -4.15
C ALA A 165 20.84 -5.41 -4.73
N VAL A 166 20.26 -6.50 -5.24
CA VAL A 166 21.01 -7.64 -5.83
C VAL A 166 21.29 -7.42 -7.31
N THR A 167 20.28 -6.99 -8.08
CA THR A 167 20.40 -6.87 -9.55
C THR A 167 20.96 -5.54 -10.02
N GLY A 168 20.93 -4.53 -9.16
CA GLY A 168 21.15 -3.13 -9.56
C GLY A 168 19.96 -2.56 -10.34
N ILE A 169 20.16 -1.36 -10.90
CA ILE A 169 19.15 -0.65 -11.70
C ILE A 169 19.48 -0.67 -13.20
N ALA A 170 20.61 -1.25 -13.60
CA ALA A 170 21.09 -1.17 -14.98
C ALA A 170 20.50 -2.29 -15.86
N GLY A 171 20.22 -1.95 -17.10
CA GLY A 171 19.78 -2.92 -18.11
C GLY A 171 18.35 -3.40 -17.94
N ILE A 172 18.04 -4.52 -18.61
CA ILE A 172 16.66 -5.08 -18.65
C ILE A 172 16.37 -6.03 -17.48
N LEU A 173 17.40 -6.49 -16.76
CA LEU A 173 17.28 -7.58 -15.79
C LEU A 173 16.24 -7.32 -14.67
N PRO A 174 16.24 -6.18 -13.96
CA PRO A 174 15.22 -5.92 -12.94
C PRO A 174 13.83 -5.95 -13.56
N PHE A 175 13.62 -5.29 -14.68
CA PHE A 175 12.32 -5.27 -15.37
C PHE A 175 11.87 -6.68 -15.84
N ALA A 176 12.80 -7.50 -16.33
CA ALA A 176 12.49 -8.85 -16.77
C ALA A 176 12.03 -9.73 -15.60
N ILE A 177 12.70 -9.65 -14.45
CA ILE A 177 12.31 -10.38 -13.24
C ILE A 177 10.94 -9.89 -12.76
N GLY A 178 10.73 -8.57 -12.68
CA GLY A 178 9.45 -7.97 -12.33
C GLY A 178 8.31 -8.45 -13.23
N ALA A 179 8.54 -8.46 -14.54
CA ALA A 179 7.55 -8.95 -15.50
C ALA A 179 7.25 -10.45 -15.35
N VAL A 180 8.26 -11.29 -15.10
CA VAL A 180 8.08 -12.73 -14.85
C VAL A 180 7.27 -12.96 -13.58
N VAL A 181 7.56 -12.24 -12.50
CA VAL A 181 6.81 -12.32 -11.24
C VAL A 181 5.35 -11.91 -11.46
N LEU A 182 5.10 -10.80 -12.18
CA LEU A 182 3.75 -10.35 -12.52
C LEU A 182 2.99 -11.38 -13.35
N ALA A 183 3.63 -11.92 -14.38
CA ALA A 183 3.02 -12.94 -15.23
C ALA A 183 2.74 -14.25 -14.47
N ALA A 184 3.64 -14.64 -13.54
CA ALA A 184 3.49 -15.85 -12.74
C ALA A 184 2.23 -15.85 -11.85
N ALA A 185 1.71 -14.68 -11.46
CA ALA A 185 0.45 -14.57 -10.73
C ALA A 185 -0.75 -15.14 -11.51
N THR A 186 -0.67 -15.20 -12.84
CA THR A 186 -1.75 -15.78 -13.67
C THR A 186 -1.91 -17.27 -13.45
N VAL A 187 -0.82 -18.00 -13.13
CA VAL A 187 -0.85 -19.48 -13.00
C VAL A 187 -1.84 -19.96 -11.93
N PRO A 188 -1.76 -19.49 -10.66
CA PRO A 188 -2.76 -19.90 -9.67
C PRO A 188 -4.16 -19.35 -10.00
N VAL A 189 -4.28 -18.18 -10.60
CA VAL A 189 -5.57 -17.58 -10.99
C VAL A 189 -6.28 -18.41 -12.05
N LEU A 190 -5.56 -18.96 -13.03
CA LEU A 190 -6.17 -19.84 -14.05
C LEU A 190 -6.80 -21.08 -13.45
N SER A 191 -6.32 -21.56 -12.31
CA SER A 191 -6.84 -22.72 -11.61
C SER A 191 -8.08 -22.44 -10.73
N VAL A 192 -8.46 -21.18 -10.51
CA VAL A 192 -9.61 -20.78 -9.69
C VAL A 192 -10.92 -21.05 -10.41
N LYS A 193 -11.90 -21.62 -9.70
CA LYS A 193 -13.30 -21.54 -10.12
C LYS A 193 -13.83 -20.18 -9.66
N GLU A 194 -14.33 -19.40 -10.63
CA GLU A 194 -14.75 -18.01 -10.41
C GLU A 194 -15.82 -17.94 -9.31
N PRO A 195 -15.55 -17.23 -8.19
CA PRO A 195 -16.61 -16.91 -7.25
C PRO A 195 -17.63 -16.02 -7.95
N LYS A 196 -18.93 -16.23 -7.70
CA LYS A 196 -19.96 -15.35 -8.25
C LYS A 196 -19.75 -13.95 -7.66
N TYR A 197 -19.43 -13.00 -8.51
CA TYR A 197 -19.42 -11.57 -8.16
C TYR A 197 -20.89 -11.19 -7.93
N SER A 198 -21.27 -10.88 -6.68
CA SER A 198 -22.63 -10.52 -6.36
C SER A 198 -22.88 -9.04 -6.71
N ASP A 199 -24.04 -8.73 -7.31
CA ASP A 199 -24.46 -7.37 -7.65
C ASP A 199 -24.54 -6.43 -6.42
N ASP A 200 -24.59 -6.99 -5.21
CA ASP A 200 -24.65 -6.23 -3.95
C ASP A 200 -23.32 -5.52 -3.59
N GLU A 201 -22.22 -5.85 -4.27
CA GLU A 201 -20.93 -5.15 -4.14
C GLU A 201 -20.84 -3.90 -5.06
N HIS A 202 -21.95 -3.25 -5.36
CA HIS A 202 -21.92 -1.97 -6.07
C HIS A 202 -21.04 -0.99 -5.29
N GLY A 203 -19.94 -0.59 -5.91
CA GLY A 203 -18.94 0.30 -5.34
C GLY A 203 -19.58 1.51 -4.66
N ALA A 204 -19.08 1.88 -3.51
CA ALA A 204 -19.57 3.03 -2.78
C ALA A 204 -19.61 4.25 -3.71
N SER A 205 -20.75 4.93 -3.79
CA SER A 205 -20.86 6.14 -4.61
C SER A 205 -19.94 7.24 -4.06
N ALA A 206 -19.46 8.13 -4.91
CA ALA A 206 -18.59 9.24 -4.46
C ALA A 206 -19.26 10.06 -3.33
N SER A 207 -20.59 10.21 -3.36
CA SER A 207 -21.35 10.87 -2.29
C SER A 207 -21.33 10.10 -0.96
N SER A 208 -21.34 8.77 -1.01
CA SER A 208 -21.26 7.94 0.21
C SER A 208 -19.85 7.96 0.82
N VAL A 209 -18.81 7.96 0.00
CA VAL A 209 -17.41 8.15 0.44
C VAL A 209 -17.23 9.51 1.11
N PHE A 210 -17.77 10.57 0.51
CA PHE A 210 -17.71 11.91 1.09
C PHE A 210 -18.48 12.01 2.43
N SER A 211 -19.66 11.38 2.52
CA SER A 211 -20.43 11.33 3.77
C SER A 211 -19.66 10.59 4.88
N PHE A 212 -18.91 9.56 4.52
CA PHE A 212 -18.07 8.81 5.46
C PHE A 212 -16.90 9.66 5.99
N PHE A 213 -16.34 10.52 5.14
CA PHE A 213 -15.29 11.47 5.57
C PHE A 213 -15.80 12.40 6.69
N ILE A 214 -17.04 12.85 6.62
CA ILE A 214 -17.64 13.69 7.69
C ILE A 214 -17.81 12.89 9.00
N ARG A 215 -18.16 11.60 8.91
CA ARG A 215 -18.39 10.73 10.08
C ARG A 215 -17.10 10.30 10.77
N ALA A 216 -16.02 10.02 10.01
CA ALA A 216 -14.77 9.48 10.54
C ALA A 216 -13.51 10.22 10.01
N PRO A 217 -13.43 11.57 10.11
CA PRO A 217 -12.38 12.33 9.45
C PRO A 217 -10.97 12.03 9.98
N VAL A 218 -10.81 11.79 11.29
CA VAL A 218 -9.49 11.49 11.87
C VAL A 218 -8.96 10.15 11.36
N LEU A 219 -9.83 9.13 11.24
CA LEU A 219 -9.44 7.82 10.72
C LEU A 219 -8.99 7.92 9.26
N LEU A 220 -9.77 8.60 8.42
CA LEU A 220 -9.43 8.76 7.02
C LEU A 220 -8.18 9.62 6.81
N LEU A 221 -8.01 10.68 7.61
CA LEU A 221 -6.78 11.48 7.58
C LEU A 221 -5.57 10.69 8.04
N SER A 222 -5.71 9.78 9.03
CA SER A 222 -4.60 8.91 9.44
C SER A 222 -4.14 7.98 8.32
N VAL A 223 -5.09 7.42 7.56
CA VAL A 223 -4.79 6.63 6.37
C VAL A 223 -4.09 7.48 5.30
N ALA A 224 -4.56 8.70 5.07
CA ALA A 224 -3.93 9.62 4.12
C ALA A 224 -2.50 10.00 4.56
N MET A 225 -2.26 10.21 5.86
CA MET A 225 -0.92 10.48 6.40
C MET A 225 0.02 9.28 6.26
N PHE A 226 -0.49 8.08 6.55
CA PHE A 226 0.27 6.85 6.29
C PHE A 226 0.64 6.73 4.81
N ALA A 227 -0.32 6.91 3.91
CA ALA A 227 -0.10 6.80 2.47
C ALA A 227 0.84 7.89 1.91
N LEU A 228 0.75 9.10 2.45
CA LEU A 228 1.68 10.19 2.14
C LEU A 228 3.12 9.79 2.51
N PHE A 229 3.30 9.30 3.73
CA PHE A 229 4.58 8.81 4.21
C PHE A 229 5.09 7.61 3.38
N ASP A 230 4.22 6.63 3.13
CA ASP A 230 4.55 5.40 2.40
C ASP A 230 5.01 5.70 0.97
N ALA A 231 4.27 6.51 0.22
CA ALA A 231 4.64 6.92 -1.14
C ALA A 231 5.92 7.77 -1.18
N ALA A 232 6.12 8.64 -0.18
CA ALA A 232 7.36 9.39 -0.04
C ALA A 232 8.55 8.45 0.19
N CYS A 233 8.42 7.45 1.07
CA CYS A 233 9.48 6.47 1.32
C CYS A 233 9.72 5.55 0.11
N LEU A 234 8.66 4.98 -0.47
CA LEU A 234 8.76 4.10 -1.64
C LEU A 234 9.48 4.79 -2.81
N GLY A 235 9.12 6.04 -3.09
CA GLY A 235 9.68 6.79 -4.21
C GLY A 235 11.04 7.42 -3.93
N PHE A 236 11.30 7.85 -2.69
CA PHE A 236 12.41 8.77 -2.44
C PHE A 236 13.40 8.32 -1.37
N LEU A 237 13.11 7.33 -0.52
CA LEU A 237 14.06 6.90 0.51
C LEU A 237 15.35 6.34 -0.07
N PRO A 238 15.36 5.43 -1.08
CA PRO A 238 16.59 5.01 -1.73
C PRO A 238 17.31 6.15 -2.46
N LEU A 239 16.56 7.05 -3.09
CA LEU A 239 17.13 8.24 -3.75
C LEU A 239 17.79 9.17 -2.74
N TYR A 240 17.13 9.41 -1.60
CA TYR A 240 17.68 10.18 -0.50
C TYR A 240 18.98 9.59 0.04
N ALA A 241 18.99 8.27 0.29
CA ALA A 241 20.17 7.55 0.76
C ALA A 241 21.34 7.66 -0.23
N LEU A 242 21.06 7.54 -1.53
CA LEU A 242 22.05 7.71 -2.59
C LEU A 242 22.65 9.14 -2.56
N ARG A 243 21.82 10.17 -2.44
CA ARG A 243 22.25 11.57 -2.35
C ARG A 243 23.00 11.91 -1.05
N LYS A 244 22.82 11.11 -0.01
CA LYS A 244 23.61 11.17 1.24
C LYS A 244 24.94 10.43 1.15
N GLY A 245 25.28 9.88 -0.02
CA GLY A 245 26.57 9.23 -0.31
C GLY A 245 26.62 7.73 -0.07
N LEU A 246 25.48 7.06 0.16
CA LEU A 246 25.44 5.61 0.22
C LEU A 246 25.54 5.03 -1.19
N ASP A 247 26.15 3.84 -1.31
CA ASP A 247 26.14 3.09 -2.55
C ASP A 247 24.73 2.61 -2.93
N GLN A 248 24.54 2.25 -4.18
CA GLN A 248 23.23 1.89 -4.72
C GLN A 248 22.60 0.69 -4.01
N GLN A 249 23.41 -0.31 -3.64
CA GLN A 249 22.93 -1.50 -2.94
C GLN A 249 22.41 -1.13 -1.54
N THR A 250 23.21 -0.41 -0.77
CA THR A 250 22.86 0.05 0.58
C THR A 250 21.65 0.99 0.53
N ALA A 251 21.58 1.88 -0.47
CA ALA A 251 20.44 2.76 -0.66
C ALA A 251 19.13 1.99 -0.91
N ALA A 252 19.14 0.95 -1.74
CA ALA A 252 17.97 0.09 -1.95
C ALA A 252 17.58 -0.67 -0.67
N LEU A 253 18.55 -1.16 0.10
CA LEU A 253 18.29 -1.86 1.36
C LEU A 253 17.64 -0.99 2.42
N THR A 254 17.80 0.34 2.39
CA THR A 254 17.10 1.24 3.35
C THR A 254 15.59 1.03 3.32
N LEU A 255 15.01 0.89 2.14
CA LEU A 255 13.58 0.64 1.98
C LEU A 255 13.19 -0.79 2.43
N THR A 256 14.03 -1.79 2.14
CA THR A 256 13.81 -3.16 2.62
C THR A 256 13.77 -3.21 4.15
N ILE A 257 14.70 -2.55 4.83
CA ILE A 257 14.76 -2.51 6.29
C ILE A 257 13.56 -1.75 6.89
N LEU A 258 13.14 -0.65 6.27
CA LEU A 258 11.92 0.06 6.67
C LEU A 258 10.70 -0.86 6.61
N VAL A 259 10.53 -1.62 5.52
CA VAL A 259 9.43 -2.58 5.36
C VAL A 259 9.56 -3.75 6.33
N LEU A 260 10.77 -4.24 6.62
CA LEU A 260 10.97 -5.26 7.66
C LEU A 260 10.52 -4.75 9.04
N GLY A 261 10.79 -3.49 9.37
CA GLY A 261 10.28 -2.84 10.57
C GLY A 261 8.75 -2.87 10.65
N ASN A 262 8.10 -2.58 9.52
CA ASN A 262 6.64 -2.65 9.41
C ASN A 262 6.11 -4.08 9.75
N VAL A 263 6.74 -5.12 9.20
CA VAL A 263 6.29 -6.51 9.39
C VAL A 263 6.63 -7.03 10.80
N ALA A 264 7.88 -6.83 11.24
CA ALA A 264 8.41 -7.47 12.44
C ALA A 264 7.73 -7.01 13.74
N LEU A 265 7.37 -5.74 13.82
CA LEU A 265 6.82 -5.14 15.03
C LEU A 265 5.34 -4.74 14.89
N GLN A 266 4.65 -5.20 13.84
CA GLN A 266 3.21 -4.98 13.70
C GLN A 266 2.40 -5.67 14.80
N PHE A 267 2.84 -6.85 15.26
CA PHE A 267 2.22 -7.57 16.35
C PHE A 267 2.24 -6.78 17.69
N PRO A 268 3.38 -6.26 18.19
CA PRO A 268 3.42 -5.38 19.36
C PRO A 268 2.47 -4.18 19.28
N ILE A 269 2.35 -3.54 18.12
CA ILE A 269 1.44 -2.39 17.94
C ILE A 269 -0.03 -2.84 18.03
N GLY A 270 -0.37 -3.96 17.41
CA GLY A 270 -1.71 -4.55 17.53
C GLY A 270 -2.05 -4.86 18.98
N TRP A 271 -1.16 -5.53 19.70
CA TRP A 271 -1.33 -5.82 21.13
C TRP A 271 -1.51 -4.54 21.97
N LEU A 272 -0.72 -3.51 21.67
CA LEU A 272 -0.83 -2.22 22.36
C LEU A 272 -2.19 -1.54 22.08
N ALA A 273 -2.71 -1.65 20.86
CA ALA A 273 -4.00 -1.12 20.45
C ALA A 273 -5.20 -1.87 21.08
N ASP A 274 -4.99 -3.13 21.48
CA ASP A 274 -6.00 -3.91 22.21
C ASP A 274 -6.08 -3.51 23.69
N HIS A 275 -4.98 -2.99 24.30
CA HIS A 275 -4.88 -2.69 25.73
C HIS A 275 -4.95 -1.19 26.03
N LEU A 276 -4.69 -0.32 25.07
CA LEU A 276 -4.70 1.13 25.24
C LEU A 276 -5.76 1.78 24.31
N PRO A 277 -6.19 3.01 24.64
CA PRO A 277 -7.09 3.73 23.75
C PRO A 277 -6.50 3.84 22.34
N LYS A 278 -7.16 3.30 21.32
CA LYS A 278 -6.69 3.22 19.93
C LYS A 278 -6.18 4.56 19.39
N ARG A 279 -6.87 5.66 19.75
CA ARG A 279 -6.43 7.00 19.37
C ARG A 279 -5.10 7.40 19.97
N ALA A 280 -4.83 7.02 21.22
CA ALA A 280 -3.55 7.30 21.87
C ALA A 280 -2.43 6.53 21.18
N VAL A 281 -2.65 5.24 20.86
CA VAL A 281 -1.69 4.40 20.13
C VAL A 281 -1.43 4.99 18.75
N MET A 282 -2.48 5.35 18.01
CA MET A 282 -2.38 5.97 16.68
C MET A 282 -1.59 7.29 16.73
N THR A 283 -1.92 8.18 17.67
CA THR A 283 -1.23 9.47 17.84
C THR A 283 0.23 9.24 18.24
N GLY A 284 0.51 8.29 19.13
CA GLY A 284 1.87 7.88 19.47
C GLY A 284 2.67 7.39 18.27
N CYS A 285 2.06 6.57 17.42
CA CYS A 285 2.67 6.13 16.16
C CYS A 285 3.01 7.30 15.23
N VAL A 286 2.09 8.28 15.08
CA VAL A 286 2.36 9.49 14.26
C VAL A 286 3.53 10.28 14.83
N ILE A 287 3.56 10.51 16.15
CA ILE A 287 4.64 11.25 16.82
C ILE A 287 5.98 10.55 16.63
N VAL A 288 6.04 9.25 16.88
CA VAL A 288 7.27 8.46 16.71
C VAL A 288 7.74 8.52 15.27
N THR A 289 6.86 8.32 14.29
CA THR A 289 7.20 8.43 12.87
C THR A 289 7.73 9.82 12.53
N ALA A 290 7.08 10.89 12.99
CA ALA A 290 7.52 12.26 12.71
C ALA A 290 8.90 12.56 13.30
N VAL A 291 9.13 12.21 14.57
CA VAL A 291 10.40 12.45 15.27
C VAL A 291 11.54 11.67 14.62
N PHE A 292 11.36 10.38 14.39
CA PHE A 292 12.43 9.55 13.82
C PHE A 292 12.67 9.87 12.34
N THR A 293 11.64 10.29 11.58
CA THR A 293 11.84 10.80 10.22
C THR A 293 12.63 12.11 10.22
N ALA A 294 12.38 13.02 11.16
CA ALA A 294 13.16 14.25 11.32
C ALA A 294 14.62 13.98 11.74
N LEU A 295 14.90 12.84 12.37
CA LEU A 295 16.26 12.42 12.76
C LEU A 295 17.05 11.78 11.61
N LEU A 296 16.40 11.34 10.51
CA LEU A 296 17.09 10.68 9.38
C LEU A 296 18.31 11.45 8.88
N PRO A 297 18.28 12.80 8.70
CA PRO A 297 19.45 13.54 8.22
C PRO A 297 20.71 13.39 9.07
N THR A 298 20.56 13.16 10.35
CA THR A 298 21.67 13.04 11.32
C THR A 298 22.26 11.64 11.42
N VAL A 299 21.47 10.61 11.06
CA VAL A 299 21.87 9.20 11.23
C VAL A 299 22.16 8.49 9.90
N MET A 300 21.75 9.07 8.77
CA MET A 300 21.97 8.49 7.46
C MET A 300 23.49 8.38 7.17
N GLY A 301 23.95 7.21 6.75
CA GLY A 301 25.37 6.90 6.58
C GLY A 301 26.03 6.33 7.84
N THR A 302 25.32 6.23 8.97
CA THR A 302 25.80 5.60 10.20
C THR A 302 25.09 4.27 10.46
N PRO A 303 25.63 3.34 11.28
CA PRO A 303 24.93 2.10 11.63
C PRO A 303 23.56 2.31 12.28
N MET A 304 23.34 3.46 12.93
CA MET A 304 22.08 3.83 13.59
C MET A 304 20.93 3.99 12.59
N GLN A 305 21.21 4.26 11.30
CA GLN A 305 20.18 4.37 10.27
C GLN A 305 19.26 3.14 10.22
N TRP A 306 19.80 1.93 10.42
CA TRP A 306 19.04 0.69 10.35
C TRP A 306 18.00 0.60 11.49
N VAL A 307 18.41 0.96 12.70
CA VAL A 307 17.50 0.99 13.87
C VAL A 307 16.41 2.04 13.68
N VAL A 308 16.80 3.23 13.25
CA VAL A 308 15.86 4.34 12.98
C VAL A 308 14.86 3.95 11.89
N LEU A 309 15.30 3.36 10.79
CA LEU A 309 14.41 2.90 9.71
C LEU A 309 13.45 1.81 10.17
N MET A 310 13.88 0.85 11.01
CA MET A 310 12.97 -0.13 11.59
C MET A 310 11.91 0.51 12.48
N ILE A 311 12.29 1.47 13.33
CA ILE A 311 11.34 2.19 14.19
C ILE A 311 10.33 2.98 13.35
N ILE A 312 10.79 3.67 12.31
CA ILE A 312 9.93 4.41 11.39
C ILE A 312 8.96 3.47 10.69
N GLY A 313 9.45 2.35 10.13
CA GLY A 313 8.61 1.37 9.45
C GLY A 313 7.53 0.81 10.35
N THR A 314 7.88 0.45 11.58
CA THR A 314 6.95 -0.04 12.59
C THR A 314 5.88 0.98 12.95
N SER A 315 6.31 2.19 13.30
CA SER A 315 5.38 3.23 13.78
C SER A 315 4.48 3.76 12.66
N SER A 316 4.99 3.86 11.43
CA SER A 316 4.18 4.30 10.30
C SER A 316 3.05 3.33 9.98
N SER A 317 3.31 2.02 9.99
CA SER A 317 2.27 1.01 9.75
C SER A 317 1.20 0.98 10.85
N GLY A 318 1.57 1.34 12.08
CA GLY A 318 0.63 1.45 13.20
C GLY A 318 -0.49 2.45 12.94
N MET A 319 -0.23 3.55 12.22
CA MET A 319 -1.27 4.50 11.83
C MET A 319 -2.38 3.84 11.00
N TYR A 320 -2.00 3.04 10.02
CA TYR A 320 -2.93 2.34 9.13
C TYR A 320 -3.66 1.20 9.84
N THR A 321 -2.91 0.36 10.55
CA THR A 321 -3.45 -0.82 11.24
C THR A 321 -4.49 -0.44 12.29
N VAL A 322 -4.21 0.58 13.10
CA VAL A 322 -5.15 1.07 14.11
C VAL A 322 -6.37 1.71 13.49
N ALA A 323 -6.21 2.51 12.42
CA ALA A 323 -7.33 3.10 11.70
C ALA A 323 -8.25 2.04 11.09
N LEU A 324 -7.68 1.01 10.46
CA LEU A 324 -8.45 -0.09 9.86
C LEU A 324 -9.21 -0.91 10.93
N SER A 325 -8.56 -1.21 12.05
CA SER A 325 -9.19 -1.89 13.19
C SER A 325 -10.37 -1.08 13.75
N GLU A 326 -10.23 0.24 13.90
CA GLU A 326 -11.30 1.10 14.41
C GLU A 326 -12.49 1.19 13.44
N VAL A 327 -12.25 1.17 12.14
CA VAL A 327 -13.32 1.11 11.12
C VAL A 327 -14.07 -0.22 11.21
N GLY A 328 -13.36 -1.34 11.32
CA GLY A 328 -13.97 -2.66 11.43
C GLY A 328 -14.83 -2.87 12.69
N GLU A 329 -14.52 -2.17 13.78
CA GLU A 329 -15.31 -2.23 15.02
C GLU A 329 -16.51 -1.29 15.03
N ARG A 330 -16.40 -0.12 14.41
CA ARG A 330 -17.43 0.92 14.45
C ARG A 330 -18.50 0.77 13.39
N PHE A 331 -18.17 0.13 12.26
CA PHE A 331 -19.04 0.07 11.10
C PHE A 331 -19.29 -1.37 10.70
N THR A 332 -20.54 -1.67 10.33
CA THR A 332 -20.99 -3.00 9.91
C THR A 332 -21.78 -2.91 8.62
N GLY A 333 -21.93 -4.02 7.90
CA GLY A 333 -22.73 -4.11 6.69
C GLY A 333 -22.31 -3.11 5.61
N ARG A 334 -23.26 -2.36 5.04
CA ARG A 334 -23.03 -1.41 3.95
C ARG A 334 -22.12 -0.24 4.34
N ASP A 335 -22.17 0.20 5.60
CA ASP A 335 -21.29 1.27 6.11
C ASP A 335 -19.83 0.82 6.18
N LEU A 336 -19.55 -0.46 6.45
CA LEU A 336 -18.21 -1.02 6.42
C LEU A 336 -17.65 -1.05 4.99
N VAL A 337 -18.46 -1.47 4.00
CA VAL A 337 -18.05 -1.45 2.58
C VAL A 337 -17.76 -0.02 2.12
N THR A 338 -18.58 0.95 2.51
CA THR A 338 -18.33 2.37 2.21
C THR A 338 -17.06 2.87 2.89
N GLY A 339 -16.81 2.45 4.13
CA GLY A 339 -15.63 2.81 4.91
C GLY A 339 -14.33 2.28 4.29
N THR A 340 -14.31 1.02 3.83
CA THR A 340 -13.13 0.45 3.14
C THR A 340 -12.86 1.14 1.81
N ALA A 341 -13.89 1.48 1.03
CA ALA A 341 -13.74 2.26 -0.19
C ALA A 341 -13.20 3.69 0.09
N ALA A 342 -13.65 4.31 1.18
CA ALA A 342 -13.13 5.61 1.62
C ALA A 342 -11.66 5.53 2.04
N ILE A 343 -11.26 4.46 2.75
CA ILE A 343 -9.87 4.18 3.11
C ILE A 343 -9.00 4.06 1.85
N ALA A 344 -9.41 3.26 0.85
CA ALA A 344 -8.67 3.11 -0.40
C ALA A 344 -8.52 4.43 -1.16
N SER A 345 -9.58 5.25 -1.20
CA SER A 345 -9.53 6.58 -1.82
C SER A 345 -8.58 7.53 -1.08
N MET A 346 -8.60 7.51 0.25
CA MET A 346 -7.69 8.33 1.07
C MET A 346 -6.24 7.86 0.96
N TRP A 347 -6.02 6.56 0.82
CA TRP A 347 -4.68 6.03 0.54
C TRP A 347 -4.16 6.58 -0.79
N GLY A 348 -4.93 6.50 -1.86
CA GLY A 348 -4.56 7.05 -3.16
C GLY A 348 -4.29 8.55 -3.14
N ALA A 349 -5.15 9.33 -2.48
CA ALA A 349 -4.98 10.78 -2.35
C ALA A 349 -3.74 11.14 -1.52
N GLY A 350 -3.52 10.47 -0.39
CA GLY A 350 -2.34 10.65 0.46
C GLY A 350 -1.06 10.33 -0.29
N ALA A 351 -1.01 9.19 -1.00
CA ALA A 351 0.14 8.77 -1.78
C ALA A 351 0.48 9.75 -2.91
N LEU A 352 -0.53 10.29 -3.60
CA LEU A 352 -0.35 11.32 -4.62
C LEU A 352 0.28 12.57 -4.03
N ILE A 353 -0.28 13.09 -2.93
CA ILE A 353 0.23 14.28 -2.24
C ILE A 353 1.66 14.05 -1.75
N GLY A 354 1.93 12.88 -1.15
CA GLY A 354 3.24 12.52 -0.61
C GLY A 354 4.34 12.52 -1.67
N ALA A 355 4.08 11.91 -2.82
CA ALA A 355 5.03 11.86 -3.92
C ALA A 355 5.34 13.27 -4.49
N VAL A 356 4.30 14.08 -4.71
CA VAL A 356 4.47 15.46 -5.23
C VAL A 356 5.19 16.32 -4.21
N LEU A 357 4.73 16.35 -2.96
CA LEU A 357 5.33 17.14 -1.89
C LEU A 357 6.81 16.83 -1.73
N THR A 358 7.17 15.54 -1.65
CA THR A 358 8.55 15.11 -1.47
C THR A 358 9.42 15.53 -2.65
N GLY A 359 8.95 15.35 -3.88
CA GLY A 359 9.70 15.77 -5.06
C GLY A 359 9.97 17.27 -5.09
N TRP A 360 8.97 18.10 -4.73
CA TRP A 360 9.11 19.56 -4.68
C TRP A 360 10.02 20.01 -3.56
N THR A 361 9.90 19.44 -2.36
CA THR A 361 10.73 19.84 -1.22
C THR A 361 12.17 19.42 -1.37
N MET A 362 12.43 18.24 -1.96
CA MET A 362 13.80 17.83 -2.32
C MET A 362 14.40 18.71 -3.42
N GLN A 363 13.61 19.22 -4.33
CA GLN A 363 14.08 20.16 -5.35
C GLN A 363 14.43 21.53 -4.75
N ALA A 364 13.61 22.03 -3.81
CA ALA A 364 13.76 23.35 -3.24
C ALA A 364 14.80 23.43 -2.13
N PHE A 365 14.90 22.41 -1.29
CA PHE A 365 15.70 22.41 -0.05
C PHE A 365 16.80 21.34 -0.04
N GLY A 366 17.06 20.69 -1.17
CA GLY A 366 18.03 19.59 -1.26
C GLY A 366 17.50 18.28 -0.68
N PRO A 367 18.39 17.26 -0.51
CA PRO A 367 17.95 15.94 -0.08
C PRO A 367 17.15 15.90 1.20
N ASP A 368 17.52 16.74 2.18
CA ASP A 368 16.88 16.79 3.49
C ASP A 368 15.46 17.39 3.45
N GLY A 369 15.06 17.97 2.31
CA GLY A 369 13.68 18.37 2.05
C GLY A 369 12.69 17.21 2.18
N PHE A 370 13.10 15.96 1.85
CA PHE A 370 12.27 14.77 2.05
C PHE A 370 11.90 14.53 3.52
N PRO A 371 12.87 14.22 4.43
CA PRO A 371 12.52 13.86 5.79
C PRO A 371 11.88 15.02 6.56
N TYR A 372 12.32 16.27 6.35
CA TYR A 372 11.76 17.40 7.07
C TYR A 372 10.34 17.76 6.63
N SER A 373 10.02 17.68 5.33
CA SER A 373 8.66 17.97 4.87
C SER A 373 7.66 16.92 5.35
N VAL A 374 8.02 15.66 5.30
CA VAL A 374 7.17 14.56 5.79
C VAL A 374 6.97 14.67 7.30
N ALA A 375 8.04 14.90 8.06
CA ALA A 375 7.96 15.09 9.51
C ALA A 375 7.09 16.30 9.88
N LEU A 376 7.20 17.41 9.16
CA LEU A 376 6.40 18.63 9.37
C LEU A 376 4.90 18.34 9.15
N VAL A 377 4.54 17.65 8.06
CA VAL A 377 3.14 17.31 7.79
C VAL A 377 2.57 16.41 8.88
N LEU A 378 3.34 15.41 9.32
CA LEU A 378 2.93 14.54 10.42
C LEU A 378 2.80 15.32 11.75
N ALA A 379 3.70 16.26 12.03
CA ALA A 379 3.62 17.11 13.22
C ALA A 379 2.37 18.03 13.19
N ILE A 380 2.05 18.62 12.03
CA ILE A 380 0.82 19.38 11.84
C ILE A 380 -0.41 18.50 12.10
N PHE A 381 -0.39 17.27 11.62
CA PHE A 381 -1.50 16.34 11.85
C PHE A 381 -1.67 16.01 13.35
N VAL A 382 -0.59 15.81 14.10
CA VAL A 382 -0.63 15.67 15.57
C VAL A 382 -1.24 16.90 16.23
N ALA A 383 -0.83 18.10 15.81
CA ALA A 383 -1.39 19.35 16.33
C ALA A 383 -2.90 19.48 16.07
N VAL A 384 -3.36 19.07 14.88
CA VAL A 384 -4.79 19.04 14.54
C VAL A 384 -5.58 18.04 15.41
N ILE A 385 -5.03 16.84 15.66
CA ILE A 385 -5.65 15.87 16.59
C ILE A 385 -5.77 16.47 17.98
N ALA A 386 -4.68 17.02 18.52
CA ALA A 386 -4.64 17.60 19.87
C ALA A 386 -5.60 18.79 20.02
N TRP A 387 -5.64 19.66 19.01
CA TRP A 387 -6.58 20.79 19.00
C TRP A 387 -8.03 20.33 19.01
N ARG A 388 -8.37 19.32 18.21
CA ARG A 388 -9.73 18.77 18.13
C ARG A 388 -10.17 18.10 19.45
N GLU A 389 -9.26 17.44 20.14
CA GLU A 389 -9.56 16.83 21.43
C GLU A 389 -9.81 17.88 22.50
N ARG A 390 -8.99 18.92 22.58
CA ARG A 390 -9.21 20.06 23.49
C ARG A 390 -10.54 20.74 23.24
N TRP A 391 -10.87 20.96 21.96
CA TRP A 391 -12.14 21.60 21.59
C TRP A 391 -13.36 20.78 22.02
N LYS A 392 -13.33 19.45 21.88
CA LYS A 392 -14.38 18.55 22.34
C LYS A 392 -14.55 18.59 23.86
N THR A 393 -13.46 18.53 24.60
CA THR A 393 -13.47 18.59 26.09
C THR A 393 -14.12 19.89 26.57
N GLN A 394 -13.77 21.02 25.98
CA GLN A 394 -14.31 22.33 26.36
C GLN A 394 -15.83 22.45 26.09
N HIS A 395 -16.35 21.81 25.03
CA HIS A 395 -17.78 21.91 24.68
C HIS A 395 -18.65 20.82 25.33
N GLN A 396 -18.05 19.76 25.88
CA GLN A 396 -18.75 18.74 26.66
C GLN A 396 -18.88 19.12 28.16
N THR A 397 -18.01 19.96 28.68
CA THR A 397 -18.04 20.47 30.06
C THR A 397 -18.89 21.73 30.23
N GLY A 398 -19.44 22.29 29.12
CA GLY A 398 -20.20 23.54 29.10
C GLY A 398 -21.72 23.39 29.00
N THR A 399 -22.30 22.20 29.21
CA THR A 399 -23.75 22.03 29.41
C THR A 399 -24.06 22.02 30.90
N PRO A 400 -24.83 23.02 31.42
CA PRO A 400 -25.26 23.08 32.79
C PRO A 400 -26.20 21.93 33.17
#